data_0d6cacad235edaf3fb2cfcf76bef66bf
#
_entry.id   0d6cacad235edaf3fb2cfcf76bef66bf
#
_cell.length_a   1.000
_cell.length_b   1.000
_cell.length_c   1.000
_cell.angle_alpha   90.00
_cell.angle_beta   90.00
_cell.angle_gamma   90.00
#
_symmetry.space_group_name_H-M   'P 1'
#
loop_
_entity.id
_entity.type
_entity.pdbx_description
1 polymer ?
#
loop_
_entity_poly.entity_id
_entity_poly.type
_entity_poly.pdbx_seq_one_letter_code
_entity_poly.pdbx_strand_id
1 'polypeptide(L)'
;MSKEKVVLAYSGGLDTSVCVKWLQDEKNLDVVCVCGNVGQEETGLDAKKQKALDLGVLDCQVLDLRDEFSDEFLTKAIAANSMYENKYPLLSALSRPLLAKKLVEVAHEFGGTYVAHGCTGKGNDQVRFEAAVKALDPELKVIAPVREWDLKCRPDEVAYAHAHNVPVPEGANDNPYSIDDNLWGRAIECGHLEDPWNEPLDDAWVMTKNPEDTPDTPTYTEIEFEAGKPVAVDGKKMKLSEIVIALNKISGDNGFGRLDLVEDRLVGLKSRECYEVPGALTLITAHKALEDICVEGDLLKTKIKLEQDWATAVYNGQWYSPLKNALDAFMADTQKFVTGTVRLKFFKGNCHVVGRKSPFSLYDYGLATYDRDTTFDEKASAGFIEIDTLSLKTWAKVQGPSSAAAQA
;
A
#
# COMPACT_ATOMS: atom_id res chain seq x y z
N MET A 1 -9.26 27.95 33.22
CA MET A 1 -8.31 26.94 32.74
C MET A 1 -8.40 26.92 31.20
N SER A 2 -7.30 26.86 30.49
CA SER A 2 -7.33 26.66 29.04
C SER A 2 -8.00 25.32 28.74
N LYS A 3 -8.78 25.23 27.66
CA LYS A 3 -9.33 23.94 27.22
C LYS A 3 -8.19 22.97 26.85
N GLU A 4 -8.44 21.68 27.01
CA GLU A 4 -7.53 20.66 26.48
C GLU A 4 -7.57 20.67 24.93
N LYS A 5 -6.48 20.27 24.32
CA LYS A 5 -6.35 20.31 22.86
C LYS A 5 -6.38 18.92 22.24
N VAL A 6 -7.03 18.81 21.08
CA VAL A 6 -7.07 17.62 20.25
C VAL A 6 -6.55 17.92 18.85
N VAL A 7 -5.72 17.02 18.30
CA VAL A 7 -5.24 17.11 16.93
C VAL A 7 -6.00 16.10 16.07
N LEU A 8 -6.75 16.60 15.09
CA LEU A 8 -7.65 15.81 14.24
C LEU A 8 -7.03 15.55 12.86
N ALA A 9 -7.01 14.29 12.43
CA ALA A 9 -6.80 13.93 11.03
C ALA A 9 -7.97 14.49 10.20
N TYR A 10 -7.69 15.48 9.36
CA TYR A 10 -8.71 16.23 8.64
C TYR A 10 -8.58 16.05 7.12
N SER A 11 -9.60 15.46 6.51
CA SER A 11 -9.66 15.26 5.04
C SER A 11 -10.33 16.42 4.30
N GLY A 12 -11.06 17.29 5.01
CA GLY A 12 -11.91 18.33 4.43
C GLY A 12 -13.30 17.84 4.00
N GLY A 13 -13.58 16.55 4.10
CA GLY A 13 -14.87 15.94 3.84
C GLY A 13 -15.93 16.28 4.90
N LEU A 14 -17.16 15.80 4.71
CA LEU A 14 -18.26 16.04 5.65
C LEU A 14 -17.94 15.42 7.01
N ASP A 15 -17.62 14.14 7.08
CA ASP A 15 -17.41 13.39 8.31
C ASP A 15 -16.37 14.06 9.21
N THR A 16 -15.19 14.42 8.65
CA THR A 16 -14.16 15.10 9.44
C THR A 16 -14.52 16.53 9.82
N SER A 17 -15.36 17.23 9.01
CA SER A 17 -15.88 18.56 9.36
C SER A 17 -16.91 18.47 10.48
N VAL A 18 -17.75 17.43 10.49
CA VAL A 18 -18.66 17.13 11.62
C VAL A 18 -17.84 16.77 12.87
N CYS A 19 -16.76 15.98 12.73
CA CYS A 19 -15.86 15.65 13.84
C CYS A 19 -15.31 16.91 14.52
N VAL A 20 -14.94 17.99 13.76
CA VAL A 20 -14.48 19.26 14.34
C VAL A 20 -15.52 19.81 15.32
N LYS A 21 -16.76 19.97 14.85
CA LYS A 21 -17.83 20.53 15.67
C LYS A 21 -18.19 19.65 16.87
N TRP A 22 -18.29 18.34 16.66
CA TRP A 22 -18.57 17.39 17.73
C TRP A 22 -17.48 17.42 18.82
N LEU A 23 -16.20 17.51 18.47
CA LEU A 23 -15.11 17.63 19.43
C LEU A 23 -15.16 18.95 20.23
N GLN A 24 -15.56 20.06 19.57
CA GLN A 24 -15.72 21.38 20.21
C GLN A 24 -16.91 21.38 21.15
N ASP A 25 -18.08 20.90 20.72
CA ASP A 25 -19.35 21.06 21.39
C ASP A 25 -19.58 19.97 22.46
N GLU A 26 -19.32 18.69 22.12
CA GLU A 26 -19.60 17.57 23.05
C GLU A 26 -18.42 17.24 23.97
N LYS A 27 -17.18 17.45 23.53
CA LYS A 27 -15.98 17.17 24.33
C LYS A 27 -15.37 18.45 24.95
N ASN A 28 -15.83 19.63 24.55
CA ASN A 28 -15.33 20.93 24.99
C ASN A 28 -13.80 21.07 24.78
N LEU A 29 -13.29 20.60 23.62
CA LEU A 29 -11.88 20.62 23.26
C LEU A 29 -11.56 21.76 22.28
N ASP A 30 -10.34 22.25 22.33
CA ASP A 30 -9.77 23.09 21.28
C ASP A 30 -9.18 22.20 20.20
N VAL A 31 -9.63 22.36 18.95
CA VAL A 31 -9.25 21.49 17.83
C VAL A 31 -8.15 22.12 16.99
N VAL A 32 -7.12 21.36 16.68
CA VAL A 32 -6.13 21.62 15.63
C VAL A 32 -6.32 20.57 14.54
N CYS A 33 -6.36 20.97 13.27
CA CYS A 33 -6.51 20.07 12.15
C CYS A 33 -5.18 19.80 11.47
N VAL A 34 -4.97 18.57 10.99
CA VAL A 34 -3.84 18.20 10.13
C VAL A 34 -4.39 17.58 8.84
N CYS A 35 -4.07 18.22 7.72
CA CYS A 35 -4.38 17.75 6.38
C CYS A 35 -3.07 17.32 5.69
N GLY A 36 -2.81 16.01 5.60
CA GLY A 36 -1.61 15.50 4.95
C GLY A 36 -1.87 15.20 3.47
N ASN A 37 -1.06 15.80 2.59
CA ASN A 37 -1.03 15.44 1.16
C ASN A 37 -0.04 14.30 0.96
N VAL A 38 -0.56 13.10 0.74
CA VAL A 38 0.21 11.89 0.42
C VAL A 38 0.09 11.50 -1.06
N GLY A 39 -0.30 12.46 -1.92
CA GLY A 39 -0.41 12.28 -3.37
C GLY A 39 -1.83 12.14 -3.91
N GLN A 40 -2.85 12.37 -3.08
CA GLN A 40 -4.22 12.60 -3.56
C GLN A 40 -4.27 13.88 -4.39
N GLU A 41 -5.33 14.04 -5.21
CA GLU A 41 -5.46 15.19 -6.11
C GLU A 41 -5.27 16.53 -5.37
N GLU A 42 -4.40 17.40 -5.91
CA GLU A 42 -3.91 18.61 -5.20
C GLU A 42 -4.89 19.77 -5.17
N THR A 43 -6.02 19.66 -5.88
CA THR A 43 -6.98 20.75 -5.98
C THR A 43 -7.72 20.95 -4.66
N GLY A 44 -7.60 22.16 -4.11
CA GLY A 44 -8.43 22.58 -2.97
C GLY A 44 -7.82 22.43 -1.57
N LEU A 45 -6.52 22.19 -1.41
CA LEU A 45 -5.88 22.13 -0.09
C LEU A 45 -6.05 23.44 0.70
N ASP A 46 -5.89 24.60 0.04
CA ASP A 46 -6.13 25.91 0.68
C ASP A 46 -7.60 26.10 1.06
N ALA A 47 -8.54 25.62 0.22
CA ALA A 47 -9.96 25.66 0.54
C ALA A 47 -10.30 24.74 1.73
N LYS A 48 -9.65 23.56 1.84
CA LYS A 48 -9.80 22.68 3.01
C LYS A 48 -9.30 23.36 4.28
N LYS A 49 -8.15 24.03 4.21
CA LYS A 49 -7.60 24.81 5.33
C LYS A 49 -8.57 25.90 5.76
N GLN A 50 -9.05 26.70 4.79
CA GLN A 50 -9.99 27.79 5.09
C GLN A 50 -11.29 27.25 5.70
N LYS A 51 -11.84 26.16 5.15
CA LYS A 51 -13.02 25.48 5.70
C LYS A 51 -12.81 25.07 7.16
N ALA A 52 -11.66 24.52 7.51
CA ALA A 52 -11.35 24.15 8.90
C ALA A 52 -11.31 25.41 9.80
N LEU A 53 -10.64 26.48 9.35
CA LEU A 53 -10.57 27.74 10.11
C LEU A 53 -11.96 28.37 10.30
N ASP A 54 -12.82 28.33 9.29
CA ASP A 54 -14.21 28.81 9.37
C ASP A 54 -15.06 28.01 10.38
N LEU A 55 -14.69 26.74 10.64
CA LEU A 55 -15.29 25.91 11.68
C LEU A 55 -14.79 26.28 13.09
N GLY A 56 -13.84 27.21 13.21
CA GLY A 56 -13.33 27.69 14.48
C GLY A 56 -12.26 26.84 15.15
N VAL A 57 -11.47 26.11 14.35
CA VAL A 57 -10.29 25.40 14.87
C VAL A 57 -9.18 26.40 15.23
N LEU A 58 -8.28 26.01 16.14
CA LEU A 58 -7.12 26.86 16.52
C LEU A 58 -6.15 27.05 15.37
N ASP A 59 -5.90 25.97 14.59
CA ASP A 59 -5.04 25.98 13.41
C ASP A 59 -5.41 24.79 12.49
N CYS A 60 -5.02 24.90 11.23
CA CYS A 60 -5.08 23.81 10.28
C CYS A 60 -3.76 23.75 9.50
N GLN A 61 -2.95 22.74 9.81
CA GLN A 61 -1.71 22.47 9.12
C GLN A 61 -1.96 21.65 7.86
N VAL A 62 -1.52 22.15 6.72
CA VAL A 62 -1.51 21.44 5.45
C VAL A 62 -0.07 21.04 5.14
N LEU A 63 0.19 19.74 5.13
CA LEU A 63 1.53 19.18 5.01
C LEU A 63 1.69 18.46 3.67
N ASP A 64 2.69 18.85 2.86
CA ASP A 64 3.07 18.07 1.70
C ASP A 64 3.98 16.92 2.13
N LEU A 65 3.45 15.72 2.10
CA LEU A 65 4.11 14.50 2.58
C LEU A 65 4.51 13.55 1.46
N ARG A 66 4.40 13.96 0.18
CA ARG A 66 4.64 13.06 -0.97
C ARG A 66 6.04 12.49 -1.02
N ASP A 67 7.05 13.32 -0.79
CA ASP A 67 8.44 12.88 -0.77
C ASP A 67 8.73 12.02 0.48
N GLU A 68 8.26 12.41 1.68
CA GLU A 68 8.42 11.60 2.90
C GLU A 68 7.69 10.24 2.75
N PHE A 69 6.49 10.23 2.17
CA PHE A 69 5.73 9.01 1.92
C PHE A 69 6.48 8.07 0.98
N SER A 70 7.02 8.59 -0.12
CA SER A 70 7.76 7.77 -1.08
C SER A 70 9.09 7.28 -0.52
N ASP A 71 9.87 8.14 0.13
CA ASP A 71 11.23 7.80 0.57
C ASP A 71 11.24 6.87 1.80
N GLU A 72 10.33 7.07 2.77
CA GLU A 72 10.31 6.27 4.01
C GLU A 72 9.38 5.06 3.94
N PHE A 73 8.27 5.14 3.18
CA PHE A 73 7.24 4.11 3.17
C PHE A 73 7.24 3.29 1.88
N LEU A 74 7.19 3.93 0.71
CA LEU A 74 7.12 3.20 -0.55
C LEU A 74 8.45 2.50 -0.88
N THR A 75 9.59 3.08 -0.53
CA THR A 75 10.89 2.40 -0.67
C THR A 75 10.90 1.05 0.05
N LYS A 76 10.38 0.99 1.28
CA LYS A 76 10.30 -0.25 2.06
C LYS A 76 9.27 -1.22 1.50
N ALA A 77 8.14 -0.70 1.03
CA ALA A 77 7.11 -1.51 0.37
C ALA A 77 7.63 -2.16 -0.92
N ILE A 78 8.43 -1.45 -1.70
CA ILE A 78 9.08 -1.99 -2.91
C ILE A 78 10.11 -3.05 -2.51
N ALA A 79 11.01 -2.77 -1.56
CA ALA A 79 12.00 -3.72 -1.09
C ALA A 79 11.38 -5.03 -0.55
N ALA A 80 10.21 -4.94 0.07
CA ALA A 80 9.44 -6.09 0.55
C ALA A 80 8.51 -6.70 -0.52
N ASN A 81 8.48 -6.20 -1.76
CA ASN A 81 7.51 -6.62 -2.79
C ASN A 81 6.09 -6.74 -2.22
N SER A 82 5.67 -5.75 -1.45
CA SER A 82 4.56 -5.84 -0.50
C SER A 82 3.22 -6.14 -1.18
N MET A 83 2.70 -7.34 -0.92
CA MET A 83 1.40 -7.80 -1.42
C MET A 83 0.67 -8.57 -0.31
N TYR A 84 -0.25 -7.92 0.41
CA TYR A 84 -1.10 -8.62 1.39
C TYR A 84 -1.93 -9.71 0.71
N GLU A 85 -1.95 -10.91 1.28
CA GLU A 85 -2.57 -12.11 0.71
C GLU A 85 -2.12 -12.43 -0.74
N ASN A 86 -0.93 -11.99 -1.14
CA ASN A 86 -0.42 -12.05 -2.52
C ASN A 86 -1.28 -11.30 -3.56
N LYS A 87 -2.10 -10.36 -3.16
CA LYS A 87 -3.08 -9.68 -4.02
C LYS A 87 -3.03 -8.17 -3.90
N TYR A 88 -2.97 -7.62 -2.68
CA TYR A 88 -3.18 -6.21 -2.37
C TYR A 88 -1.87 -5.50 -2.04
N PRO A 89 -1.45 -4.47 -2.81
CA PRO A 89 -0.17 -3.78 -2.63
C PRO A 89 -0.15 -2.72 -1.50
N LEU A 90 -1.09 -2.76 -0.56
CA LEU A 90 -1.10 -1.98 0.70
C LEU A 90 -1.24 -0.46 0.50
N LEU A 91 -2.36 0.04 0.00
CA LEU A 91 -2.56 1.46 -0.27
C LEU A 91 -2.65 2.32 1.01
N SER A 92 -3.81 2.26 1.70
CA SER A 92 -4.05 3.04 2.93
C SER A 92 -3.18 2.57 4.09
N ALA A 93 -2.88 1.27 4.15
CA ALA A 93 -2.02 0.70 5.18
C ALA A 93 -0.60 1.31 5.22
N LEU A 94 -0.12 1.85 4.10
CA LEU A 94 1.17 2.55 4.01
C LEU A 94 1.07 4.03 4.38
N SER A 95 -0.02 4.72 4.04
CA SER A 95 -0.16 6.15 4.29
C SER A 95 -0.61 6.48 5.72
N ARG A 96 -1.44 5.64 6.35
CA ARG A 96 -1.98 5.90 7.70
C ARG A 96 -0.91 6.03 8.79
N PRO A 97 0.15 5.19 8.86
CA PRO A 97 1.21 5.38 9.86
C PRO A 97 1.98 6.70 9.69
N LEU A 98 2.17 7.20 8.45
CA LEU A 98 2.76 8.52 8.23
C LEU A 98 1.85 9.62 8.76
N LEU A 99 0.55 9.58 8.41
CA LEU A 99 -0.42 10.56 8.92
C LEU A 99 -0.49 10.55 10.44
N ALA A 100 -0.50 9.37 11.07
CA ALA A 100 -0.47 9.23 12.53
C ALA A 100 0.80 9.85 13.14
N LYS A 101 1.98 9.65 12.52
CA LYS A 101 3.23 10.29 12.93
C LYS A 101 3.08 11.82 12.95
N LYS A 102 2.49 12.40 11.90
CA LYS A 102 2.26 13.85 11.83
C LYS A 102 1.27 14.34 12.89
N LEU A 103 0.23 13.57 13.18
CA LEU A 103 -0.70 13.92 14.27
C LEU A 103 0.00 13.97 15.62
N VAL A 104 0.88 13.01 15.91
CA VAL A 104 1.68 12.98 17.15
C VAL A 104 2.65 14.15 17.21
N GLU A 105 3.37 14.45 16.11
CA GLU A 105 4.29 15.60 16.02
C GLU A 105 3.56 16.92 16.30
N VAL A 106 2.39 17.13 15.67
CA VAL A 106 1.58 18.34 15.89
C VAL A 106 0.96 18.36 17.29
N ALA A 107 0.58 17.21 17.85
CA ALA A 107 0.10 17.15 19.23
C ALA A 107 1.17 17.63 20.22
N HIS A 108 2.42 17.22 20.04
CA HIS A 108 3.53 17.71 20.85
C HIS A 108 3.78 19.21 20.64
N GLU A 109 3.73 19.72 19.40
CA GLU A 109 3.92 21.14 19.08
C GLU A 109 2.89 22.03 19.78
N PHE A 110 1.62 21.64 19.76
CA PHE A 110 0.52 22.41 20.35
C PHE A 110 0.26 22.11 21.84
N GLY A 111 0.98 21.14 22.43
CA GLY A 111 0.71 20.65 23.79
C GLY A 111 -0.67 19.97 23.88
N GLY A 112 -1.04 19.23 22.85
CA GLY A 112 -2.27 18.44 22.80
C GLY A 112 -2.17 17.17 23.63
N THR A 113 -3.25 16.78 24.28
CA THR A 113 -3.38 15.54 25.07
C THR A 113 -4.14 14.46 24.31
N TYR A 114 -4.78 14.85 23.21
CA TYR A 114 -5.61 13.98 22.38
C TYR A 114 -5.22 14.04 20.92
N VAL A 115 -5.36 12.89 20.25
CA VAL A 115 -5.39 12.75 18.78
C VAL A 115 -6.76 12.23 18.39
N ALA A 116 -7.31 12.68 17.27
CA ALA A 116 -8.60 12.21 16.79
C ALA A 116 -8.56 11.83 15.28
N HIS A 117 -9.44 10.91 14.91
CA HIS A 117 -9.66 10.50 13.53
C HIS A 117 -11.15 10.19 13.25
N GLY A 118 -11.55 10.35 11.99
CA GLY A 118 -12.93 10.08 11.53
C GLY A 118 -13.14 8.66 10.95
N CYS A 119 -12.36 7.66 11.37
CA CYS A 119 -12.50 6.31 10.84
C CYS A 119 -13.68 5.57 11.49
N THR A 120 -14.39 4.76 10.67
CA THR A 120 -15.51 3.92 11.11
C THR A 120 -15.02 2.70 11.88
N GLY A 121 -15.89 2.11 12.73
CA GLY A 121 -15.59 0.89 13.49
C GLY A 121 -15.50 -0.40 12.64
N LYS A 122 -15.94 -0.36 11.38
CA LYS A 122 -15.86 -1.49 10.44
C LYS A 122 -14.58 -1.49 9.60
N GLY A 123 -13.88 -0.35 9.51
CA GLY A 123 -12.68 -0.19 8.69
C GLY A 123 -11.40 -0.58 9.43
N ASN A 124 -10.36 -0.90 8.68
CA ASN A 124 -9.02 -1.20 9.22
C ASN A 124 -8.28 0.05 9.68
N ASP A 125 -8.58 1.21 9.12
CA ASP A 125 -7.81 2.44 9.30
C ASP A 125 -7.82 2.95 10.75
N GLN A 126 -8.90 2.73 11.50
CA GLN A 126 -8.94 3.01 12.92
C GLN A 126 -7.82 2.29 13.68
N VAL A 127 -7.60 1.00 13.37
CA VAL A 127 -6.53 0.21 14.01
C VAL A 127 -5.16 0.75 13.62
N ARG A 128 -4.97 1.13 12.34
CA ARG A 128 -3.71 1.66 11.82
C ARG A 128 -3.33 2.98 12.47
N PHE A 129 -4.28 3.91 12.62
CA PHE A 129 -4.06 5.17 13.34
C PHE A 129 -3.74 4.93 14.81
N GLU A 130 -4.60 4.18 15.52
CA GLU A 130 -4.47 4.00 16.96
C GLU A 130 -3.22 3.20 17.34
N ALA A 131 -2.90 2.14 16.59
CA ALA A 131 -1.67 1.38 16.83
C ALA A 131 -0.41 2.23 16.59
N ALA A 132 -0.41 3.07 15.54
CA ALA A 132 0.70 3.97 15.27
C ALA A 132 0.85 5.04 16.37
N VAL A 133 -0.24 5.68 16.79
CA VAL A 133 -0.21 6.66 17.89
C VAL A 133 0.31 6.02 19.19
N LYS A 134 -0.21 4.83 19.56
CA LYS A 134 0.22 4.11 20.76
C LYS A 134 1.68 3.68 20.73
N ALA A 135 2.21 3.38 19.55
CA ALA A 135 3.62 3.03 19.39
C ALA A 135 4.56 4.23 19.43
N LEU A 136 4.09 5.41 18.98
CA LEU A 136 4.87 6.64 18.93
C LEU A 136 4.81 7.42 20.26
N ASP A 137 3.63 7.48 20.87
CA ASP A 137 3.42 8.07 22.19
C ASP A 137 2.27 7.37 22.93
N PRO A 138 2.57 6.50 23.91
CA PRO A 138 1.56 5.76 24.67
C PRO A 138 0.71 6.64 25.60
N GLU A 139 1.16 7.86 25.94
CA GLU A 139 0.44 8.78 26.81
C GLU A 139 -0.67 9.55 26.07
N LEU A 140 -0.57 9.71 24.76
CA LEU A 140 -1.60 10.33 23.94
C LEU A 140 -2.88 9.49 23.95
N LYS A 141 -4.00 10.16 24.17
CA LYS A 141 -5.34 9.55 24.12
C LYS A 141 -5.92 9.70 22.73
N VAL A 142 -6.60 8.66 22.24
CA VAL A 142 -7.27 8.72 20.94
C VAL A 142 -8.76 8.87 21.14
N ILE A 143 -9.37 9.78 20.37
CA ILE A 143 -10.82 9.97 20.26
C ILE A 143 -11.24 9.63 18.83
N ALA A 144 -12.25 8.79 18.69
CA ALA A 144 -12.82 8.43 17.40
C ALA A 144 -14.30 8.84 17.36
N PRO A 145 -14.63 10.08 17.00
CA PRO A 145 -16.01 10.60 17.04
C PRO A 145 -17.02 9.68 16.35
N VAL A 146 -16.68 9.17 15.17
CA VAL A 146 -17.56 8.28 14.37
C VAL A 146 -17.95 7.00 15.12
N ARG A 147 -17.18 6.56 16.11
CA ARG A 147 -17.51 5.39 16.95
C ARG A 147 -18.26 5.77 18.23
N GLU A 148 -18.15 7.04 18.64
CA GLU A 148 -18.65 7.54 19.91
C GLU A 148 -19.97 8.30 19.79
N TRP A 149 -20.25 8.91 18.63
CA TRP A 149 -21.46 9.70 18.40
C TRP A 149 -22.69 8.85 18.09
N ASP A 150 -23.88 9.43 18.22
CA ASP A 150 -25.15 8.78 17.94
C ASP A 150 -25.61 8.91 16.46
N LEU A 151 -24.76 9.49 15.58
CA LEU A 151 -25.05 9.65 14.16
C LEU A 151 -24.84 8.31 13.44
N LYS A 152 -25.93 7.64 13.04
CA LYS A 152 -25.90 6.27 12.56
C LYS A 152 -25.75 6.12 11.04
N CYS A 153 -26.02 7.19 10.32
CA CYS A 153 -26.04 7.18 8.85
C CYS A 153 -25.75 8.57 8.28
N ARG A 154 -25.43 8.63 7.00
CA ARG A 154 -25.14 9.87 6.29
C ARG A 154 -26.22 10.96 6.46
N PRO A 155 -27.54 10.67 6.38
CA PRO A 155 -28.58 11.64 6.67
C PRO A 155 -28.49 12.28 8.07
N ASP A 156 -28.12 11.50 9.11
CA ASP A 156 -27.95 12.02 10.47
C ASP A 156 -26.75 13.01 10.54
N GLU A 157 -25.65 12.68 9.87
CA GLU A 157 -24.49 13.57 9.76
C GLU A 157 -24.82 14.87 9.02
N VAL A 158 -25.59 14.79 7.94
CA VAL A 158 -26.07 15.98 7.21
C VAL A 158 -26.99 16.83 8.07
N ALA A 159 -27.90 16.22 8.82
CA ALA A 159 -28.78 16.95 9.76
C ALA A 159 -27.98 17.65 10.87
N TYR A 160 -26.99 16.95 11.46
CA TYR A 160 -26.08 17.53 12.44
C TYR A 160 -25.27 18.69 11.83
N ALA A 161 -24.74 18.50 10.63
CA ALA A 161 -23.98 19.52 9.91
C ALA A 161 -24.79 20.81 9.74
N HIS A 162 -26.06 20.70 9.29
CA HIS A 162 -26.94 21.85 9.15
C HIS A 162 -27.22 22.55 10.49
N ALA A 163 -27.48 21.77 11.57
CA ALA A 163 -27.77 22.31 12.89
C ALA A 163 -26.57 23.07 13.48
N HIS A 164 -25.34 22.70 13.11
CA HIS A 164 -24.09 23.28 13.63
C HIS A 164 -23.34 24.18 12.63
N ASN A 165 -24.00 24.58 11.53
CA ASN A 165 -23.44 25.42 10.46
C ASN A 165 -22.16 24.84 9.82
N VAL A 166 -22.05 23.52 9.69
CA VAL A 166 -21.00 22.86 8.94
C VAL A 166 -21.38 22.85 7.46
N PRO A 167 -20.54 23.37 6.55
CA PRO A 167 -20.83 23.33 5.11
C PRO A 167 -20.92 21.88 4.59
N VAL A 168 -22.06 21.54 3.98
CA VAL A 168 -22.28 20.25 3.32
C VAL A 168 -21.90 20.41 1.85
N PRO A 169 -20.98 19.60 1.30
CA PRO A 169 -20.64 19.65 -0.13
C PRO A 169 -21.87 19.35 -1.00
N GLU A 170 -22.01 20.05 -2.13
CA GLU A 170 -22.98 19.69 -3.15
C GLU A 170 -22.67 18.28 -3.65
N GLY A 171 -23.70 17.45 -3.85
CA GLY A 171 -23.51 16.05 -4.28
C GLY A 171 -22.95 15.11 -3.21
N ALA A 172 -22.90 15.49 -1.95
CA ALA A 172 -22.41 14.63 -0.86
C ALA A 172 -23.13 13.27 -0.74
N ASN A 173 -24.32 13.14 -1.34
CA ASN A 173 -25.12 11.92 -1.39
C ASN A 173 -25.07 11.22 -2.77
N ASP A 174 -24.41 11.79 -3.77
CA ASP A 174 -24.52 11.32 -5.17
C ASP A 174 -23.45 10.29 -5.54
N ASN A 175 -22.29 10.27 -4.83
CA ASN A 175 -21.28 9.27 -5.07
C ASN A 175 -21.57 8.02 -4.22
N PRO A 176 -21.88 6.88 -4.85
CA PRO A 176 -22.15 5.64 -4.13
C PRO A 176 -20.88 5.01 -3.55
N TYR A 177 -19.69 5.43 -3.98
CA TYR A 177 -18.42 4.84 -3.59
C TYR A 177 -17.77 5.58 -2.42
N SER A 178 -17.11 4.83 -1.54
CA SER A 178 -16.08 5.35 -0.64
C SER A 178 -14.74 5.25 -1.34
N ILE A 179 -14.00 6.35 -1.39
CA ILE A 179 -12.76 6.46 -2.16
C ILE A 179 -11.63 6.91 -1.24
N ASP A 180 -10.47 6.26 -1.35
CA ASP A 180 -9.23 6.64 -0.68
C ASP A 180 -8.07 6.66 -1.67
N ASP A 181 -7.48 7.84 -1.86
CA ASP A 181 -6.43 8.09 -2.84
C ASP A 181 -5.11 8.44 -2.14
N ASN A 182 -4.01 7.96 -2.69
CA ASN A 182 -2.67 8.45 -2.38
C ASN A 182 -1.73 8.22 -3.57
N LEU A 183 -0.45 8.58 -3.41
CA LEU A 183 0.56 8.43 -4.46
C LEU A 183 0.65 6.99 -5.01
N TRP A 184 0.40 5.96 -4.16
CA TRP A 184 0.52 4.56 -4.50
C TRP A 184 -0.65 4.01 -5.33
N GLY A 185 -1.80 4.71 -5.30
CA GLY A 185 -3.00 4.38 -6.08
C GLY A 185 -4.30 4.81 -5.42
N ARG A 186 -5.38 4.15 -5.77
CA ARG A 186 -6.75 4.45 -5.39
C ARG A 186 -7.50 3.20 -4.94
N ALA A 187 -8.20 3.29 -3.82
CA ALA A 187 -9.14 2.27 -3.32
C ALA A 187 -10.58 2.75 -3.54
N ILE A 188 -11.45 1.82 -3.92
CA ILE A 188 -12.86 2.08 -4.24
C ILE A 188 -13.68 0.97 -3.59
N GLU A 189 -14.60 1.34 -2.70
CA GLU A 189 -15.48 0.39 -2.01
C GLU A 189 -16.90 0.94 -1.88
N CYS A 190 -17.83 0.14 -1.38
CA CYS A 190 -19.23 0.47 -1.13
C CYS A 190 -20.12 0.54 -2.39
N GLY A 191 -21.39 0.86 -2.18
CA GLY A 191 -22.38 1.02 -3.22
C GLY A 191 -22.61 -0.23 -4.04
N HIS A 192 -22.53 -0.10 -5.36
CA HIS A 192 -22.72 -1.21 -6.30
C HIS A 192 -21.73 -2.37 -6.11
N LEU A 193 -20.54 -2.09 -5.55
CA LEU A 193 -19.48 -3.07 -5.32
C LEU A 193 -19.75 -3.99 -4.10
N GLU A 194 -20.71 -3.65 -3.23
CA GLU A 194 -21.01 -4.46 -2.04
C GLU A 194 -21.53 -5.86 -2.37
N ASP A 195 -22.19 -6.02 -3.52
CA ASP A 195 -22.51 -7.35 -4.05
C ASP A 195 -21.32 -7.86 -4.90
N PRO A 196 -20.61 -8.91 -4.47
CA PRO A 196 -19.45 -9.41 -5.20
C PRO A 196 -19.76 -10.04 -6.57
N TRP A 197 -21.05 -10.21 -6.92
CA TRP A 197 -21.49 -10.66 -8.24
C TRP A 197 -21.61 -9.53 -9.26
N ASN A 198 -21.64 -8.28 -8.80
CA ASN A 198 -21.74 -7.12 -9.67
C ASN A 198 -20.39 -6.77 -10.30
N GLU A 199 -20.35 -6.56 -11.60
CA GLU A 199 -19.17 -6.00 -12.28
C GLU A 199 -18.97 -4.54 -11.85
N PRO A 200 -17.73 -4.10 -11.55
CA PRO A 200 -17.45 -2.69 -11.32
C PRO A 200 -17.83 -1.85 -12.54
N LEU A 201 -18.54 -0.75 -12.32
CA LEU A 201 -18.96 0.17 -13.38
C LEU A 201 -17.75 0.98 -13.91
N ASP A 202 -17.85 1.45 -15.15
CA ASP A 202 -16.77 2.22 -15.80
C ASP A 202 -16.41 3.50 -15.04
N ASP A 203 -17.36 4.13 -14.35
CA ASP A 203 -17.15 5.34 -13.56
C ASP A 203 -16.34 5.13 -12.26
N ALA A 204 -16.15 3.87 -11.85
CA ALA A 204 -15.24 3.53 -10.75
C ALA A 204 -13.76 3.76 -11.12
N TRP A 205 -13.42 3.64 -12.41
CA TRP A 205 -12.06 3.68 -12.91
C TRP A 205 -11.70 5.06 -13.46
N VAL A 206 -10.69 5.71 -12.86
CA VAL A 206 -10.23 7.05 -13.28
C VAL A 206 -8.74 7.13 -13.59
N MET A 207 -7.93 6.21 -13.05
CA MET A 207 -6.49 6.17 -13.28
C MET A 207 -6.11 5.28 -14.47
N THR A 208 -6.99 4.36 -14.86
CA THR A 208 -6.71 3.32 -15.87
C THR A 208 -7.75 3.34 -16.97
N LYS A 209 -7.31 3.22 -18.21
CA LYS A 209 -8.20 3.07 -19.38
C LYS A 209 -8.77 1.66 -19.46
N ASN A 210 -9.94 1.52 -20.08
CA ASN A 210 -10.43 0.20 -20.47
C ASN A 210 -9.50 -0.39 -21.56
N PRO A 211 -9.30 -1.72 -21.60
CA PRO A 211 -8.39 -2.35 -22.56
C PRO A 211 -8.67 -1.97 -24.03
N GLU A 212 -9.93 -1.81 -24.41
CA GLU A 212 -10.37 -1.38 -25.74
C GLU A 212 -9.92 0.05 -26.09
N ASP A 213 -9.84 0.94 -25.10
CA ASP A 213 -9.48 2.35 -25.25
C ASP A 213 -7.96 2.60 -25.20
N THR A 214 -7.18 1.53 -24.98
CA THR A 214 -5.72 1.62 -24.94
C THR A 214 -5.10 1.57 -26.33
N PRO A 215 -3.84 2.03 -26.52
CA PRO A 215 -3.17 1.98 -27.81
C PRO A 215 -3.12 0.57 -28.42
N ASP A 216 -3.22 0.49 -29.77
CA ASP A 216 -3.08 -0.75 -30.53
C ASP A 216 -1.62 -1.18 -30.77
N THR A 217 -0.67 -0.36 -30.29
CA THR A 217 0.76 -0.64 -30.31
C THR A 217 1.28 -0.79 -28.90
N PRO A 218 2.16 -1.78 -28.65
CA PRO A 218 2.76 -1.95 -27.30
C PRO A 218 3.59 -0.74 -26.88
N THR A 219 3.50 -0.39 -25.60
CA THR A 219 4.38 0.59 -24.94
C THR A 219 5.49 -0.16 -24.23
N TYR A 220 6.72 0.32 -24.39
CA TYR A 220 7.90 -0.22 -23.68
C TYR A 220 8.41 0.84 -22.71
N THR A 221 8.83 0.41 -21.52
CA THR A 221 9.38 1.29 -20.48
C THR A 221 10.52 0.57 -19.77
N GLU A 222 11.61 1.28 -19.52
CA GLU A 222 12.74 0.80 -18.72
C GLU A 222 12.74 1.47 -17.35
N ILE A 223 12.89 0.66 -16.30
CA ILE A 223 13.01 1.15 -14.91
C ILE A 223 14.39 0.76 -14.41
N GLU A 224 15.14 1.76 -13.93
CA GLU A 224 16.46 1.57 -13.34
C GLU A 224 16.38 1.55 -11.82
N PHE A 225 17.11 0.62 -11.21
CA PHE A 225 17.18 0.44 -9.76
C PHE A 225 18.63 0.56 -9.29
N GLU A 226 18.83 1.16 -8.12
CA GLU A 226 20.08 1.19 -7.37
C GLU A 226 19.82 0.68 -5.94
N ALA A 227 20.43 -0.46 -5.56
CA ALA A 227 20.22 -1.12 -4.27
C ALA A 227 18.72 -1.26 -3.89
N GLY A 228 17.92 -1.78 -4.84
CA GLY A 228 16.48 -2.00 -4.69
C GLY A 228 15.59 -0.75 -4.84
N LYS A 229 16.16 0.45 -4.90
CA LYS A 229 15.40 1.69 -5.08
C LYS A 229 15.26 2.05 -6.55
N PRO A 230 14.05 2.32 -7.06
CA PRO A 230 13.89 2.86 -8.41
C PRO A 230 14.47 4.28 -8.45
N VAL A 231 15.31 4.56 -9.46
CA VAL A 231 16.03 5.84 -9.61
C VAL A 231 15.80 6.53 -10.94
N ALA A 232 15.33 5.79 -11.97
CA ALA A 232 15.05 6.38 -13.29
C ALA A 232 13.95 5.61 -14.02
N VAL A 233 13.25 6.31 -14.90
CA VAL A 233 12.33 5.75 -15.89
C VAL A 233 12.77 6.24 -17.26
N ASP A 234 12.96 5.31 -18.22
CA ASP A 234 13.42 5.57 -19.60
C ASP A 234 14.68 6.46 -19.65
N GLY A 235 15.65 6.17 -18.76
CA GLY A 235 16.92 6.88 -18.65
C GLY A 235 16.83 8.26 -17.96
N LYS A 236 15.65 8.71 -17.56
CA LYS A 236 15.48 9.98 -16.84
C LYS A 236 15.50 9.74 -15.34
N LYS A 237 16.53 10.24 -14.65
CA LYS A 237 16.61 10.23 -13.19
C LYS A 237 15.55 11.14 -12.57
N MET A 238 14.84 10.64 -11.55
CA MET A 238 13.75 11.33 -10.88
C MET A 238 13.70 10.92 -9.40
N LYS A 239 13.02 11.72 -8.57
CA LYS A 239 12.62 11.31 -7.22
C LYS A 239 11.63 10.14 -7.28
N LEU A 240 11.56 9.33 -6.24
CA LEU A 240 10.63 8.20 -6.21
C LEU A 240 9.16 8.65 -6.34
N SER A 241 8.77 9.77 -5.73
CA SER A 241 7.44 10.35 -5.89
C SER A 241 7.09 10.63 -7.37
N GLU A 242 8.04 11.20 -8.11
CA GLU A 242 7.88 11.49 -9.55
C GLU A 242 7.86 10.21 -10.40
N ILE A 243 8.66 9.19 -10.03
CA ILE A 243 8.66 7.87 -10.68
C ILE A 243 7.29 7.21 -10.55
N VAL A 244 6.71 7.22 -9.34
CA VAL A 244 5.38 6.63 -9.11
C VAL A 244 4.31 7.34 -9.94
N ILE A 245 4.32 8.68 -9.97
CA ILE A 245 3.38 9.48 -10.80
C ILE A 245 3.55 9.13 -12.28
N ALA A 246 4.78 9.08 -12.78
CA ALA A 246 5.04 8.74 -14.18
C ALA A 246 4.55 7.32 -14.53
N LEU A 247 4.80 6.34 -13.66
CA LEU A 247 4.36 4.97 -13.87
C LEU A 247 2.86 4.80 -13.70
N ASN A 248 2.22 5.53 -12.79
CA ASN A 248 0.76 5.58 -12.71
C ASN A 248 0.16 5.98 -14.06
N LYS A 249 0.74 7.01 -14.70
CA LYS A 249 0.28 7.47 -16.01
C LYS A 249 0.59 6.47 -17.13
N ILE A 250 1.83 6.01 -17.24
CA ILE A 250 2.25 5.09 -18.33
C ILE A 250 1.42 3.81 -18.27
N SER A 251 1.32 3.19 -17.10
CA SER A 251 0.63 1.92 -16.91
C SER A 251 -0.88 2.07 -17.04
N GLY A 252 -1.45 3.12 -16.46
CA GLY A 252 -2.87 3.43 -16.54
C GLY A 252 -3.35 3.75 -17.96
N ASP A 253 -2.56 4.51 -18.73
CA ASP A 253 -2.84 4.76 -20.14
C ASP A 253 -2.85 3.49 -21.02
N ASN A 254 -2.21 2.41 -20.54
CA ASN A 254 -2.21 1.10 -21.16
C ASN A 254 -3.18 0.11 -20.51
N GLY A 255 -4.06 0.58 -19.62
CA GLY A 255 -5.10 -0.23 -18.96
C GLY A 255 -4.60 -1.17 -17.86
N PHE A 256 -3.33 -1.07 -17.46
CA PHE A 256 -2.75 -1.94 -16.44
C PHE A 256 -2.87 -1.32 -15.04
N GLY A 257 -3.26 -2.15 -14.05
CA GLY A 257 -3.23 -1.76 -12.64
C GLY A 257 -4.54 -1.86 -11.90
N ARG A 258 -5.60 -2.43 -12.50
CA ARG A 258 -6.88 -2.69 -11.81
C ARG A 258 -6.83 -3.99 -11.01
N LEU A 259 -7.40 -3.96 -9.82
CA LEU A 259 -7.61 -5.13 -8.99
C LEU A 259 -9.04 -5.12 -8.46
N ASP A 260 -9.68 -6.28 -8.41
CA ASP A 260 -10.96 -6.52 -7.76
C ASP A 260 -10.74 -7.68 -6.78
N LEU A 261 -10.80 -7.38 -5.50
CA LEU A 261 -10.34 -8.29 -4.45
C LEU A 261 -11.39 -8.45 -3.36
N VAL A 262 -11.46 -9.66 -2.81
CA VAL A 262 -12.07 -9.91 -1.51
C VAL A 262 -10.95 -10.19 -0.53
N GLU A 263 -10.84 -9.35 0.50
CA GLU A 263 -9.80 -9.40 1.50
C GLU A 263 -10.35 -9.64 2.90
N ASP A 264 -9.52 -10.19 3.78
CA ASP A 264 -9.87 -10.42 5.17
C ASP A 264 -9.47 -9.20 6.02
N ARG A 265 -10.48 -8.41 6.45
CA ARG A 265 -10.25 -7.25 7.33
C ARG A 265 -9.84 -7.68 8.74
N LEU A 266 -9.05 -6.82 9.42
CA LEU A 266 -8.63 -7.00 10.82
C LEU A 266 -9.79 -7.28 11.78
N VAL A 267 -10.94 -6.67 11.54
CA VAL A 267 -12.15 -6.84 12.35
C VAL A 267 -12.91 -8.14 12.06
N GLY A 268 -12.34 -9.05 11.27
CA GLY A 268 -12.89 -10.39 11.01
C GLY A 268 -13.97 -10.45 9.93
N LEU A 269 -14.05 -9.43 9.07
CA LEU A 269 -15.00 -9.38 7.97
C LEU A 269 -14.27 -9.62 6.63
N LYS A 270 -14.96 -10.30 5.70
CA LYS A 270 -14.58 -10.26 4.29
C LYS A 270 -15.15 -8.99 3.66
N SER A 271 -14.30 -8.26 2.92
CA SER A 271 -14.69 -7.05 2.22
C SER A 271 -14.20 -7.10 0.79
N ARG A 272 -15.09 -6.74 -0.15
CA ARG A 272 -14.67 -6.51 -1.53
C ARG A 272 -14.22 -5.08 -1.69
N GLU A 273 -13.06 -4.91 -2.27
CA GLU A 273 -12.48 -3.63 -2.62
C GLU A 273 -11.88 -3.68 -4.03
N CYS A 274 -12.11 -2.63 -4.79
CA CYS A 274 -11.48 -2.44 -6.08
C CYS A 274 -10.35 -1.43 -5.94
N TYR A 275 -9.26 -1.64 -6.68
CA TYR A 275 -8.09 -0.79 -6.62
C TYR A 275 -7.61 -0.41 -8.01
N GLU A 276 -7.12 0.81 -8.14
CA GLU A 276 -6.28 1.24 -9.25
C GLU A 276 -4.89 1.54 -8.70
N VAL A 277 -3.93 0.68 -9.00
CA VAL A 277 -2.57 0.71 -8.47
C VAL A 277 -1.51 0.51 -9.57
N PRO A 278 -1.62 1.25 -10.69
CA PRO A 278 -0.83 0.98 -11.88
C PRO A 278 0.67 1.11 -11.65
N GLY A 279 1.14 2.18 -11.01
CA GLY A 279 2.56 2.37 -10.70
C GLY A 279 3.08 1.38 -9.66
N ALA A 280 2.28 1.07 -8.64
CA ALA A 280 2.63 0.12 -7.60
C ALA A 280 2.90 -1.28 -8.15
N LEU A 281 1.95 -1.82 -8.92
CA LEU A 281 2.10 -3.13 -9.55
C LEU A 281 3.25 -3.16 -10.56
N THR A 282 3.46 -2.07 -11.30
CA THR A 282 4.58 -1.93 -12.24
C THR A 282 5.91 -2.01 -11.52
N LEU A 283 6.09 -1.25 -10.43
CA LEU A 283 7.31 -1.26 -9.63
C LEU A 283 7.58 -2.62 -8.99
N ILE A 284 6.56 -3.23 -8.37
CA ILE A 284 6.68 -4.56 -7.75
C ILE A 284 7.04 -5.62 -8.81
N THR A 285 6.41 -5.57 -9.99
CA THR A 285 6.71 -6.49 -11.10
C THR A 285 8.15 -6.35 -11.59
N ALA A 286 8.62 -5.12 -11.78
CA ALA A 286 9.99 -4.86 -12.23
C ALA A 286 11.01 -5.23 -11.15
N HIS A 287 10.75 -4.89 -9.89
CA HIS A 287 11.64 -5.16 -8.78
C HIS A 287 11.83 -6.67 -8.57
N LYS A 288 10.77 -7.46 -8.53
CA LYS A 288 10.82 -8.93 -8.47
C LYS A 288 11.67 -9.51 -9.60
N ALA A 289 11.46 -9.04 -10.82
CA ALA A 289 12.21 -9.53 -11.98
C ALA A 289 13.71 -9.20 -11.92
N LEU A 290 14.09 -8.12 -11.24
CA LEU A 290 15.50 -7.79 -10.99
C LEU A 290 16.08 -8.67 -9.88
N GLU A 291 15.34 -8.90 -8.79
CA GLU A 291 15.72 -9.81 -7.72
C GLU A 291 15.99 -11.23 -8.23
N ASP A 292 15.19 -11.73 -9.18
CA ASP A 292 15.38 -13.05 -9.79
C ASP A 292 16.79 -13.30 -10.32
N ILE A 293 17.50 -12.25 -10.73
CA ILE A 293 18.87 -12.37 -11.27
C ILE A 293 19.95 -11.86 -10.31
N CYS A 294 19.60 -11.15 -9.23
CA CYS A 294 20.57 -10.53 -8.32
C CYS A 294 20.65 -11.19 -6.95
N VAL A 295 19.57 -11.86 -6.51
CA VAL A 295 19.50 -12.46 -5.18
C VAL A 295 19.77 -13.95 -5.23
N GLU A 296 20.60 -14.45 -4.32
CA GLU A 296 20.93 -15.88 -4.23
C GLU A 296 19.66 -16.70 -3.94
N GLY A 297 19.60 -17.93 -4.49
CA GLY A 297 18.37 -18.71 -4.54
C GLY A 297 17.74 -19.07 -3.19
N ASP A 298 18.52 -19.44 -2.17
CA ASP A 298 17.99 -19.79 -0.85
C ASP A 298 17.59 -18.53 -0.06
N LEU A 299 18.32 -17.43 -0.25
CA LEU A 299 17.95 -16.12 0.28
C LEU A 299 16.63 -15.64 -0.33
N LEU A 300 16.46 -15.75 -1.65
CA LEU A 300 15.23 -15.35 -2.35
C LEU A 300 14.02 -16.17 -1.88
N LYS A 301 14.16 -17.52 -1.77
CA LYS A 301 13.11 -18.40 -1.24
C LYS A 301 12.68 -18.01 0.20
N THR A 302 13.63 -17.58 1.01
CA THR A 302 13.38 -17.13 2.38
C THR A 302 12.69 -15.76 2.37
N LYS A 303 13.19 -14.83 1.55
CA LYS A 303 12.61 -13.50 1.39
C LYS A 303 11.14 -13.55 0.98
N ILE A 304 10.77 -14.36 -0.02
CA ILE A 304 9.38 -14.52 -0.48
C ILE A 304 8.42 -14.89 0.67
N LYS A 305 8.86 -15.68 1.64
CA LYS A 305 8.02 -16.03 2.81
C LYS A 305 7.88 -14.82 3.75
N LEU A 306 8.98 -14.13 4.02
CA LEU A 306 9.00 -12.98 4.92
C LEU A 306 8.32 -11.73 4.30
N GLU A 307 8.20 -11.64 2.98
CA GLU A 307 7.38 -10.61 2.31
C GLU A 307 5.92 -10.66 2.76
N GLN A 308 5.36 -11.86 2.95
CA GLN A 308 3.99 -12.03 3.44
C GLN A 308 3.85 -11.63 4.92
N ASP A 309 4.84 -11.96 5.74
CA ASP A 309 4.86 -11.53 7.14
C ASP A 309 4.98 -10.01 7.25
N TRP A 310 5.82 -9.39 6.40
CA TRP A 310 5.97 -7.94 6.30
C TRP A 310 4.65 -7.27 5.88
N ALA A 311 4.03 -7.74 4.80
CA ALA A 311 2.77 -7.22 4.29
C ALA A 311 1.64 -7.36 5.33
N THR A 312 1.58 -8.50 6.02
CA THR A 312 0.61 -8.74 7.09
C THR A 312 0.82 -7.80 8.27
N ALA A 313 2.06 -7.59 8.71
CA ALA A 313 2.36 -6.66 9.80
C ALA A 313 1.91 -5.22 9.44
N VAL A 314 2.17 -4.76 8.21
CA VAL A 314 1.76 -3.43 7.74
C VAL A 314 0.24 -3.32 7.61
N TYR A 315 -0.40 -4.31 6.99
CA TYR A 315 -1.87 -4.36 6.88
C TYR A 315 -2.54 -4.25 8.25
N ASN A 316 -1.97 -4.91 9.25
CA ASN A 316 -2.43 -4.94 10.64
C ASN A 316 -2.07 -3.67 11.45
N GLY A 317 -1.56 -2.62 10.81
CA GLY A 317 -1.21 -1.36 11.48
C GLY A 317 0.05 -1.41 12.35
N GLN A 318 0.88 -2.44 12.19
CA GLN A 318 2.07 -2.67 13.01
C GLN A 318 3.34 -2.00 12.44
N TRP A 319 3.20 -0.88 11.72
CA TRP A 319 4.33 -0.18 11.07
C TRP A 319 5.49 0.11 12.03
N TYR A 320 5.20 0.52 13.26
CA TYR A 320 6.21 0.87 14.27
C TYR A 320 6.53 -0.29 15.23
N SER A 321 6.09 -1.52 14.93
CA SER A 321 6.35 -2.69 15.78
C SER A 321 7.79 -3.20 15.70
N PRO A 322 8.32 -3.83 16.76
CA PRO A 322 9.63 -4.48 16.71
C PRO A 322 9.74 -5.56 15.61
N LEU A 323 8.66 -6.33 15.37
CA LEU A 323 8.63 -7.34 14.32
C LEU A 323 8.85 -6.71 12.95
N LYS A 324 8.09 -5.66 12.62
CA LYS A 324 8.20 -4.98 11.33
C LYS A 324 9.59 -4.36 11.15
N ASN A 325 10.18 -3.79 12.21
CA ASN A 325 11.53 -3.24 12.15
C ASN A 325 12.60 -4.32 11.87
N ALA A 326 12.45 -5.52 12.45
CA ALA A 326 13.33 -6.66 12.15
C ALA A 326 13.17 -7.14 10.70
N LEU A 327 11.94 -7.18 10.20
CA LEU A 327 11.66 -7.50 8.80
C LEU A 327 12.21 -6.43 7.84
N ASP A 328 12.12 -5.14 8.18
CA ASP A 328 12.76 -4.06 7.41
C ASP A 328 14.27 -4.25 7.28
N ALA A 329 14.94 -4.61 8.39
CA ALA A 329 16.38 -4.84 8.38
C ALA A 329 16.76 -6.03 7.49
N PHE A 330 15.98 -7.11 7.54
CA PHE A 330 16.17 -8.25 6.63
C PHE A 330 15.96 -7.83 5.17
N MET A 331 14.84 -7.15 4.84
CA MET A 331 14.57 -6.71 3.47
C MET A 331 15.68 -5.78 2.96
N ALA A 332 16.11 -4.81 3.76
CA ALA A 332 17.17 -3.88 3.37
C ALA A 332 18.50 -4.60 3.07
N ASP A 333 18.83 -5.66 3.83
CA ASP A 333 20.05 -6.44 3.58
C ASP A 333 20.01 -7.16 2.23
N THR A 334 18.85 -7.68 1.84
CA THR A 334 18.67 -8.39 0.55
C THR A 334 18.83 -7.46 -0.66
N GLN A 335 18.71 -6.14 -0.49
CA GLN A 335 18.70 -5.18 -1.60
C GLN A 335 20.08 -4.71 -2.04
N LYS A 336 21.14 -5.00 -1.30
CA LYS A 336 22.50 -4.48 -1.53
C LYS A 336 22.98 -4.60 -2.98
N PHE A 337 22.63 -5.66 -3.67
CA PHE A 337 23.04 -5.96 -5.03
C PHE A 337 21.90 -5.89 -6.06
N VAL A 338 20.70 -5.50 -5.64
CA VAL A 338 19.54 -5.36 -6.54
C VAL A 338 19.66 -4.03 -7.30
N THR A 339 20.60 -4.00 -8.24
CA THR A 339 20.95 -2.83 -9.07
C THR A 339 20.94 -3.23 -10.53
N GLY A 340 20.24 -2.48 -11.37
CA GLY A 340 20.13 -2.80 -12.79
C GLY A 340 18.94 -2.17 -13.45
N THR A 341 18.59 -2.68 -14.63
CA THR A 341 17.48 -2.16 -15.45
C THR A 341 16.54 -3.30 -15.82
N VAL A 342 15.25 -3.05 -15.69
CA VAL A 342 14.17 -3.96 -16.15
C VAL A 342 13.37 -3.25 -17.25
N ARG A 343 13.17 -3.96 -18.38
CA ARG A 343 12.31 -3.50 -19.47
C ARG A 343 10.96 -4.19 -19.40
N LEU A 344 9.93 -3.38 -19.38
CA LEU A 344 8.53 -3.80 -19.36
C LEU A 344 7.87 -3.51 -20.72
N LYS A 345 6.89 -4.34 -21.06
CA LYS A 345 6.01 -4.18 -22.22
C LYS A 345 4.57 -4.15 -21.74
N PHE A 346 3.89 -3.03 -21.99
CA PHE A 346 2.47 -2.87 -21.74
C PHE A 346 1.67 -3.05 -23.02
N PHE A 347 0.56 -3.77 -22.95
CA PHE A 347 -0.35 -3.94 -24.06
C PHE A 347 -1.72 -4.44 -23.59
N LYS A 348 -2.79 -3.66 -23.89
CA LYS A 348 -4.19 -4.04 -23.64
C LYS A 348 -4.41 -4.58 -22.21
N GLY A 349 -4.08 -3.78 -21.21
CA GLY A 349 -4.27 -4.12 -19.79
C GLY A 349 -3.23 -5.08 -19.18
N ASN A 350 -2.22 -5.49 -19.93
CA ASN A 350 -1.20 -6.41 -19.45
C ASN A 350 0.18 -5.74 -19.36
N CYS A 351 0.99 -6.20 -18.40
CA CYS A 351 2.39 -5.82 -18.23
C CYS A 351 3.27 -7.07 -18.21
N HIS A 352 4.24 -7.13 -19.10
CA HIS A 352 5.19 -8.24 -19.19
C HIS A 352 6.63 -7.76 -19.05
N VAL A 353 7.44 -8.49 -18.26
CA VAL A 353 8.88 -8.30 -18.25
C VAL A 353 9.46 -8.88 -19.53
N VAL A 354 10.15 -8.06 -20.31
CA VAL A 354 10.74 -8.45 -21.60
C VAL A 354 12.26 -8.29 -21.65
N GLY A 355 12.88 -7.83 -20.56
CA GLY A 355 14.33 -7.75 -20.43
C GLY A 355 14.75 -7.38 -19.02
N ARG A 356 15.90 -7.85 -18.61
CA ARG A 356 16.54 -7.50 -17.34
C ARG A 356 18.06 -7.57 -17.49
N LYS A 357 18.76 -6.64 -16.87
CA LYS A 357 20.22 -6.61 -16.84
C LYS A 357 20.71 -6.03 -15.51
N SER A 358 21.80 -6.58 -14.99
CA SER A 358 22.45 -6.12 -13.76
C SER A 358 23.95 -6.36 -13.83
N PRO A 359 24.78 -5.45 -13.31
CA PRO A 359 26.21 -5.72 -13.11
C PRO A 359 26.46 -6.75 -12.00
N PHE A 360 25.46 -7.04 -11.15
CA PHE A 360 25.53 -8.03 -10.08
C PHE A 360 24.70 -9.29 -10.38
N SER A 361 24.42 -9.55 -11.67
CA SER A 361 23.65 -10.72 -12.07
C SER A 361 24.36 -12.02 -11.67
N LEU A 362 23.62 -12.91 -11.03
CA LEU A 362 24.01 -14.29 -10.75
C LEU A 362 23.63 -15.23 -11.91
N TYR A 363 22.92 -14.72 -12.91
CA TYR A 363 22.62 -15.48 -14.13
C TYR A 363 23.90 -15.56 -14.98
N ASP A 364 24.48 -16.75 -15.02
CA ASP A 364 25.66 -17.07 -15.83
C ASP A 364 25.19 -17.81 -17.10
N TYR A 365 25.41 -17.17 -18.26
CA TYR A 365 25.03 -17.75 -19.54
C TYR A 365 25.76 -19.06 -19.81
N GLY A 366 27.03 -19.17 -19.49
CA GLY A 366 27.83 -20.35 -19.69
C GLY A 366 27.36 -21.58 -18.91
N LEU A 367 26.79 -21.34 -17.69
CA LEU A 367 26.19 -22.37 -16.87
C LEU A 367 24.77 -22.75 -17.31
N ALA A 368 24.03 -21.75 -17.84
CA ALA A 368 22.62 -21.91 -18.15
C ALA A 368 22.33 -22.38 -19.57
N THR A 369 23.27 -22.21 -20.50
CA THR A 369 23.09 -22.57 -21.91
C THR A 369 23.09 -24.08 -22.15
N TYR A 370 22.28 -24.53 -23.11
CA TYR A 370 22.31 -25.90 -23.66
C TYR A 370 23.19 -26.00 -24.88
N ASP A 371 23.88 -24.93 -25.29
CA ASP A 371 24.78 -24.92 -26.43
C ASP A 371 26.10 -25.66 -26.13
N ARG A 372 26.93 -25.86 -27.15
CA ARG A 372 28.19 -26.62 -27.05
C ARG A 372 29.26 -26.01 -26.15
N ASP A 373 29.14 -24.73 -25.86
CA ASP A 373 30.04 -23.94 -25.02
C ASP A 373 29.61 -23.86 -23.53
N THR A 374 28.68 -24.75 -23.12
CA THR A 374 28.31 -24.88 -21.70
C THR A 374 29.53 -25.18 -20.82
N THR A 375 29.63 -24.51 -19.70
CA THR A 375 30.64 -24.75 -18.65
C THR A 375 30.11 -25.67 -17.54
N PHE A 376 28.84 -26.06 -17.59
CA PHE A 376 28.19 -26.91 -16.59
C PHE A 376 28.61 -28.37 -16.76
N ASP A 377 29.11 -29.01 -15.70
CA ASP A 377 29.42 -30.46 -15.72
C ASP A 377 28.16 -31.30 -15.48
N GLU A 378 27.49 -31.70 -16.56
CA GLU A 378 26.27 -32.51 -16.49
C GLU A 378 26.49 -33.88 -15.80
N LYS A 379 27.71 -34.43 -15.83
CA LYS A 379 28.01 -35.72 -15.21
C LYS A 379 27.95 -35.68 -13.70
N ALA A 380 28.26 -34.51 -13.10
CA ALA A 380 28.14 -34.32 -11.65
C ALA A 380 26.73 -34.47 -11.13
N SER A 381 25.71 -34.20 -11.97
CA SER A 381 24.30 -34.30 -11.60
C SER A 381 23.88 -35.71 -11.17
N ALA A 382 24.48 -36.75 -11.77
CA ALA A 382 24.17 -38.14 -11.42
C ALA A 382 24.49 -38.47 -9.95
N GLY A 383 25.65 -38.01 -9.47
CA GLY A 383 26.06 -38.21 -8.08
C GLY A 383 25.18 -37.40 -7.09
N PHE A 384 24.84 -36.18 -7.45
CA PHE A 384 23.91 -35.36 -6.65
C PHE A 384 22.55 -36.08 -6.54
N ILE A 385 21.94 -36.52 -7.64
CA ILE A 385 20.62 -37.19 -7.66
C ILE A 385 20.65 -38.44 -6.78
N GLU A 386 21.74 -39.25 -6.85
CA GLU A 386 21.87 -40.47 -6.07
C GLU A 386 21.81 -40.18 -4.55
N ILE A 387 22.50 -39.13 -4.09
CA ILE A 387 22.52 -38.75 -2.67
C ILE A 387 21.21 -38.07 -2.26
N ASP A 388 20.71 -37.12 -3.03
CA ASP A 388 19.50 -36.36 -2.74
C ASP A 388 18.26 -37.25 -2.59
N THR A 389 18.21 -38.33 -3.40
CA THR A 389 17.07 -39.26 -3.41
C THR A 389 17.17 -40.39 -2.40
N LEU A 390 18.23 -40.48 -1.54
CA LEU A 390 18.38 -41.60 -0.59
C LEU A 390 17.22 -41.70 0.40
N SER A 391 16.74 -40.58 0.94
CA SER A 391 15.58 -40.57 1.84
C SER A 391 14.31 -41.03 1.14
N LEU A 392 14.09 -40.61 -0.11
CA LEU A 392 12.95 -40.99 -0.92
C LEU A 392 13.01 -42.50 -1.30
N LYS A 393 14.18 -43.01 -1.64
CA LYS A 393 14.40 -44.47 -1.87
C LYS A 393 14.07 -45.29 -0.62
N THR A 394 14.51 -44.83 0.56
CA THR A 394 14.25 -45.49 1.82
C THR A 394 12.76 -45.47 2.16
N TRP A 395 12.09 -44.31 2.02
CA TRP A 395 10.64 -44.19 2.16
C TRP A 395 9.89 -45.14 1.21
N ALA A 396 10.22 -45.14 -0.06
CA ALA A 396 9.57 -45.98 -1.06
C ALA A 396 9.71 -47.50 -0.74
N LYS A 397 10.86 -47.91 -0.19
CA LYS A 397 11.11 -49.27 0.25
C LYS A 397 10.26 -49.69 1.45
N VAL A 398 10.09 -48.80 2.42
CA VAL A 398 9.49 -49.15 3.73
C VAL A 398 8.01 -48.81 3.79
N GLN A 399 7.60 -47.68 3.22
CA GLN A 399 6.25 -47.10 3.34
C GLN A 399 5.61 -46.80 1.99
N GLY A 400 6.30 -46.97 0.88
CA GLY A 400 5.78 -46.68 -0.46
C GLY A 400 4.69 -47.68 -0.92
N PRO A 401 3.95 -47.36 -1.97
CA PRO A 401 2.81 -48.15 -2.44
C PRO A 401 3.16 -49.63 -2.77
N SER A 402 4.43 -49.90 -3.06
CA SER A 402 4.95 -51.25 -3.37
C SER A 402 5.56 -51.96 -2.15
N SER A 403 5.50 -51.36 -0.95
CA SER A 403 6.05 -51.99 0.26
C SER A 403 5.14 -53.10 0.77
N ALA A 404 5.73 -54.14 1.39
CA ALA A 404 4.96 -55.22 2.02
C ALA A 404 4.02 -54.66 3.15
N ALA A 405 4.40 -53.53 3.80
CA ALA A 405 3.58 -52.86 4.83
C ALA A 405 2.37 -52.13 4.22
N ALA A 406 2.39 -51.73 2.96
CA ALA A 406 1.25 -51.08 2.28
C ALA A 406 0.29 -52.15 1.65
N GLN A 407 0.67 -53.40 1.62
CA GLN A 407 -0.12 -54.52 1.10
C GLN A 407 -0.80 -55.35 2.21
N ALA A 408 -0.51 -55.05 3.48
CA ALA A 408 -1.12 -55.66 4.65
C ALA A 408 -2.19 -54.76 5.26
#